data_4957d78189195c10ed239f8d2a798a04
#
_entry.id   4957d78189195c10ed239f8d2a798a04
#
_cell.length_a   1.000
_cell.length_b   1.000
_cell.length_c   1.000
_cell.angle_alpha   90.00
_cell.angle_beta   90.00
_cell.angle_gamma   90.00
#
_symmetry.space_group_name_H-M   'P 1'
#
loop_
_entity.id
_entity.type
_entity.pdbx_description
1 polymer ?
#
loop_
_entity_poly.entity_id
_entity_poly.type
_entity_poly.pdbx_seq_one_letter_code
_entity_poly.pdbx_strand_id
1 'polypeptide(L)'
;MNSSDYSMYFSAKTMMGPNSARILEELFTKYPLHLTEKDEVLDLGCGTGLTSLIIAKETGAKVYANDLWIRAEDNAKRFEQWGVGEQIIPVHEDANELSFDQKRFAALVSIDSYHYFAGKINFFENKILPFLKNKSVVLIGIPGMKDEYSGRSEELLSEWLGDEAHMFKSISQWKKIIGNSDRIETIKVWEMDCFNIAWNEWFATNHEYANGDKKYFEAIIKPYTCFIGVYIAIK
;
A
#
# COMPACT_ATOMS: atom_id res chain seq x y z
N MET A 1 -5.63 12.62 -10.26
CA MET A 1 -4.90 12.86 -9.00
C MET A 1 -3.48 13.36 -9.33
N ASN A 2 -2.99 14.37 -8.61
CA ASN A 2 -1.59 14.82 -8.64
C ASN A 2 -1.09 14.83 -7.19
N SER A 3 -0.18 13.93 -6.85
CA SER A 3 0.30 13.79 -5.46
C SER A 3 1.06 15.04 -4.96
N SER A 4 1.58 15.88 -5.86
CA SER A 4 2.22 17.14 -5.47
C SER A 4 1.27 18.12 -4.78
N ASP A 5 -0.04 18.02 -5.00
CA ASP A 5 -1.06 18.86 -4.33
C ASP A 5 -1.14 18.54 -2.83
N TYR A 6 -0.59 17.39 -2.42
CA TYR A 6 -0.52 16.93 -1.04
C TYR A 6 0.85 17.11 -0.39
N SER A 7 1.79 17.79 -1.08
CA SER A 7 3.19 17.93 -0.61
C SER A 7 3.33 18.58 0.74
N MET A 8 2.36 19.41 1.17
CA MET A 8 2.31 19.98 2.51
C MET A 8 2.23 18.94 3.65
N TYR A 9 1.82 17.72 3.32
CA TYR A 9 1.75 16.60 4.26
C TYR A 9 2.99 15.70 4.22
N PHE A 10 3.94 15.92 3.28
CA PHE A 10 5.14 15.09 3.16
C PHE A 10 6.19 15.54 4.19
N SER A 11 6.43 14.73 5.19
CA SER A 11 7.38 15.04 6.26
C SER A 11 7.87 13.76 6.95
N ALA A 12 8.92 13.89 7.75
CA ALA A 12 9.40 12.81 8.61
C ALA A 12 8.37 12.31 9.65
N LYS A 13 7.28 13.06 9.88
CA LYS A 13 6.21 12.65 10.81
C LYS A 13 5.08 11.88 10.14
N THR A 14 5.00 11.92 8.83
CA THR A 14 3.88 11.38 8.05
C THR A 14 4.30 10.34 7.03
N MET A 15 5.55 10.33 6.62
CA MET A 15 6.13 9.29 5.76
C MET A 15 6.84 8.25 6.65
N MET A 16 6.61 6.98 6.37
CA MET A 16 7.18 5.85 7.10
C MET A 16 8.09 4.98 6.21
N GLY A 17 8.33 5.45 4.99
CA GLY A 17 9.10 4.81 3.93
C GLY A 17 9.08 5.67 2.67
N PRO A 18 9.41 5.11 1.52
CA PRO A 18 9.28 5.77 0.22
C PRO A 18 7.90 6.38 0.04
N ASN A 19 7.81 7.54 -0.64
CA ASN A 19 6.58 8.32 -0.64
C ASN A 19 5.38 7.54 -1.20
N SER A 20 4.53 7.07 -0.30
CA SER A 20 3.31 6.32 -0.61
C SER A 20 2.32 7.09 -1.50
N ALA A 21 2.34 8.44 -1.46
CA ALA A 21 1.51 9.26 -2.33
C ALA A 21 1.91 9.13 -3.81
N ARG A 22 3.20 8.94 -4.12
CA ARG A 22 3.67 8.69 -5.49
C ARG A 22 3.25 7.32 -6.01
N ILE A 23 3.30 6.32 -5.15
CA ILE A 23 2.83 4.96 -5.46
C ILE A 23 1.33 4.99 -5.74
N LEU A 24 0.55 5.65 -4.87
CA LEU A 24 -0.89 5.80 -5.04
C LEU A 24 -1.26 6.60 -6.30
N GLU A 25 -0.50 7.66 -6.63
CA GLU A 25 -0.70 8.45 -7.85
C GLU A 25 -0.59 7.60 -9.11
N GLU A 26 0.44 6.74 -9.20
CA GLU A 26 0.60 5.86 -10.36
C GLU A 26 -0.55 4.86 -10.48
N LEU A 27 -0.98 4.26 -9.35
CA LEU A 27 -2.13 3.36 -9.31
C LEU A 27 -3.41 4.05 -9.79
N PHE A 28 -3.72 5.25 -9.27
CA PHE A 28 -4.91 6.01 -9.65
C PHE A 28 -4.87 6.53 -11.08
N THR A 29 -3.68 6.80 -11.61
CA THR A 29 -3.51 7.20 -13.00
C THR A 29 -3.80 6.05 -13.96
N LYS A 30 -3.35 4.84 -13.63
CA LYS A 30 -3.58 3.65 -14.46
C LYS A 30 -5.00 3.08 -14.27
N TYR A 31 -5.50 3.11 -13.04
CA TYR A 31 -6.79 2.52 -12.63
C TYR A 31 -7.53 3.45 -11.68
N PRO A 32 -8.17 4.51 -12.19
CA PRO A 32 -8.91 5.46 -11.35
C PRO A 32 -10.07 4.78 -10.64
N LEU A 33 -10.27 5.13 -9.36
CA LEU A 33 -11.41 4.69 -8.58
C LEU A 33 -12.59 5.61 -8.83
N HIS A 34 -13.67 5.09 -9.43
CA HIS A 34 -14.91 5.79 -9.64
C HIS A 34 -15.87 5.53 -8.48
N LEU A 35 -15.64 6.21 -7.37
CA LEU A 35 -16.38 6.07 -6.13
C LEU A 35 -17.15 7.33 -5.79
N THR A 36 -18.09 7.23 -4.86
CA THR A 36 -18.93 8.31 -4.36
C THR A 36 -18.89 8.35 -2.83
N GLU A 37 -19.48 9.37 -2.24
CA GLU A 37 -19.67 9.50 -0.78
C GLU A 37 -20.45 8.35 -0.12
N LYS A 38 -21.16 7.54 -0.92
CA LYS A 38 -21.91 6.35 -0.46
C LYS A 38 -21.04 5.09 -0.40
N ASP A 39 -19.86 5.15 -0.95
CA ASP A 39 -18.94 4.02 -1.02
C ASP A 39 -17.98 4.01 0.18
N GLU A 40 -17.59 2.82 0.57
CA GLU A 40 -16.62 2.60 1.64
C GLU A 40 -15.36 1.96 1.05
N VAL A 41 -14.19 2.48 1.47
CA VAL A 41 -12.87 2.01 1.06
C VAL A 41 -12.12 1.51 2.28
N LEU A 42 -11.44 0.39 2.18
CA LEU A 42 -10.47 -0.07 3.16
C LEU A 42 -9.05 0.35 2.69
N ASP A 43 -8.39 1.20 3.47
CA ASP A 43 -6.96 1.48 3.34
C ASP A 43 -6.22 0.58 4.35
N LEU A 44 -5.64 -0.51 3.85
CA LEU A 44 -5.09 -1.59 4.67
C LEU A 44 -3.58 -1.43 4.85
N GLY A 45 -3.16 -1.20 6.09
CA GLY A 45 -1.80 -0.81 6.43
C GLY A 45 -1.53 0.65 6.08
N CYS A 46 -2.42 1.54 6.53
CA CYS A 46 -2.41 2.96 6.18
C CYS A 46 -1.26 3.76 6.80
N GLY A 47 -0.53 3.18 7.77
CA GLY A 47 0.49 3.88 8.53
C GLY A 47 -0.09 5.12 9.23
N THR A 48 0.54 6.26 9.00
CA THR A 48 0.07 7.56 9.53
C THR A 48 -1.14 8.13 8.79
N GLY A 49 -1.69 7.42 7.78
CA GLY A 49 -2.92 7.79 7.09
C GLY A 49 -2.74 8.78 5.93
N LEU A 50 -1.53 8.95 5.40
CA LEU A 50 -1.32 9.83 4.24
C LEU A 50 -2.10 9.34 3.01
N THR A 51 -2.10 8.06 2.74
CA THR A 51 -2.89 7.43 1.68
C THR A 51 -4.38 7.57 1.93
N SER A 52 -4.83 7.36 3.16
CA SER A 52 -6.24 7.54 3.55
C SER A 52 -6.75 8.95 3.28
N LEU A 53 -5.95 9.99 3.63
CA LEU A 53 -6.26 11.39 3.34
C LEU A 53 -6.47 11.60 1.83
N ILE A 54 -5.54 11.10 1.02
CA ILE A 54 -5.60 11.28 -0.44
C ILE A 54 -6.80 10.54 -1.03
N ILE A 55 -7.03 9.29 -0.64
CA ILE A 55 -8.19 8.49 -1.09
C ILE A 55 -9.48 9.23 -0.77
N ALA A 56 -9.65 9.71 0.47
CA ALA A 56 -10.84 10.43 0.89
C ALA A 56 -11.09 11.68 0.04
N LYS A 57 -10.05 12.51 -0.17
CA LYS A 57 -10.17 13.76 -0.92
C LYS A 57 -10.40 13.54 -2.42
N GLU A 58 -9.75 12.55 -3.02
CA GLU A 58 -9.86 12.29 -4.47
C GLU A 58 -11.15 11.57 -4.86
N THR A 59 -11.73 10.77 -3.96
CA THR A 59 -12.90 9.95 -4.28
C THR A 59 -14.19 10.45 -3.64
N GLY A 60 -14.11 11.18 -2.55
CA GLY A 60 -15.27 11.53 -1.72
C GLY A 60 -15.78 10.36 -0.85
N ALA A 61 -15.28 9.15 -1.03
CA ALA A 61 -15.71 7.96 -0.31
C ALA A 61 -15.32 7.99 1.17
N LYS A 62 -16.02 7.22 1.99
CA LYS A 62 -15.67 6.98 3.39
C LYS A 62 -14.51 6.00 3.47
N VAL A 63 -13.44 6.35 4.17
CA VAL A 63 -12.22 5.54 4.27
C VAL A 63 -12.08 4.92 5.65
N TYR A 64 -11.90 3.61 5.71
CA TYR A 64 -11.49 2.87 6.90
C TYR A 64 -9.99 2.71 6.86
N ALA A 65 -9.30 3.51 7.66
CA ALA A 65 -7.84 3.57 7.73
C ALA A 65 -7.34 2.57 8.77
N ASN A 66 -7.01 1.35 8.33
CA ASN A 66 -6.58 0.28 9.22
C ASN A 66 -5.06 0.18 9.28
N ASP A 67 -4.51 0.13 10.49
CA ASP A 67 -3.10 -0.13 10.74
C ASP A 67 -2.90 -0.88 12.05
N LEU A 68 -1.85 -1.73 12.12
CA LEU A 68 -1.49 -2.47 13.33
C LEU A 68 -0.45 -1.73 14.18
N TRP A 69 0.42 -0.94 13.57
CA TRP A 69 1.52 -0.27 14.26
C TRP A 69 1.15 1.12 14.77
N ILE A 70 0.27 1.81 14.03
CA ILE A 70 -0.20 3.15 14.41
C ILE A 70 -1.56 3.04 15.08
N ARG A 71 -1.67 3.55 16.29
CA ARG A 71 -2.90 3.48 17.08
C ARG A 71 -4.02 4.30 16.44
N ALA A 72 -5.24 3.80 16.52
CA ALA A 72 -6.41 4.49 15.98
C ALA A 72 -6.59 5.90 16.56
N GLU A 73 -6.31 6.09 17.85
CA GLU A 73 -6.42 7.39 18.51
C GLU A 73 -5.42 8.44 17.98
N ASP A 74 -4.23 7.99 17.56
CA ASP A 74 -3.20 8.88 17.01
C ASP A 74 -3.56 9.28 15.58
N ASN A 75 -4.09 8.35 14.79
CA ASN A 75 -4.63 8.63 13.47
C ASN A 75 -5.88 9.51 13.56
N ALA A 76 -6.80 9.28 14.51
CA ALA A 76 -7.97 10.13 14.73
C ALA A 76 -7.59 11.61 14.93
N LYS A 77 -6.64 11.87 15.84
CA LYS A 77 -6.14 13.23 16.09
C LYS A 77 -5.55 13.86 14.81
N ARG A 78 -4.84 13.06 14.03
CA ARG A 78 -4.21 13.52 12.78
C ARG A 78 -5.26 13.86 11.73
N PHE A 79 -6.28 13.01 11.55
CA PHE A 79 -7.38 13.24 10.62
C PHE A 79 -8.22 14.45 10.99
N GLU A 80 -8.45 14.71 12.28
CA GLU A 80 -9.06 15.95 12.76
C GLU A 80 -8.22 17.18 12.39
N GLN A 81 -6.91 17.13 12.65
CA GLN A 81 -5.99 18.23 12.29
C GLN A 81 -5.94 18.48 10.77
N TRP A 82 -6.15 17.45 9.94
CA TRP A 82 -6.18 17.55 8.49
C TRP A 82 -7.56 17.93 7.94
N GLY A 83 -8.57 18.05 8.81
CA GLY A 83 -9.94 18.42 8.44
C GLY A 83 -10.69 17.33 7.65
N VAL A 84 -10.38 16.06 7.93
CA VAL A 84 -10.99 14.87 7.28
C VAL A 84 -11.50 13.84 8.30
N GLY A 85 -11.59 14.20 9.58
CA GLY A 85 -11.98 13.29 10.66
C GLY A 85 -13.38 12.70 10.52
N GLU A 86 -14.31 13.41 9.87
CA GLU A 86 -15.66 12.86 9.60
C GLU A 86 -15.70 11.83 8.46
N GLN A 87 -14.72 11.89 7.56
CA GLN A 87 -14.66 11.04 6.36
C GLN A 87 -13.78 9.82 6.54
N ILE A 88 -12.76 9.89 7.42
CA ILE A 88 -11.82 8.79 7.64
C ILE A 88 -12.02 8.21 9.04
N ILE A 89 -12.29 6.91 9.09
CA ILE A 89 -12.45 6.15 10.32
C ILE A 89 -11.15 5.39 10.59
N PRO A 90 -10.39 5.76 11.63
CA PRO A 90 -9.20 5.01 12.01
C PRO A 90 -9.59 3.69 12.66
N VAL A 91 -8.88 2.63 12.29
CA VAL A 91 -9.07 1.27 12.80
C VAL A 91 -7.71 0.73 13.23
N HIS A 92 -7.69 -0.05 14.32
CA HIS A 92 -6.46 -0.68 14.84
C HIS A 92 -6.65 -2.18 14.95
N GLU A 93 -6.46 -2.88 13.83
CA GLU A 93 -6.64 -4.34 13.74
C GLU A 93 -5.52 -4.99 12.92
N ASP A 94 -5.19 -6.24 13.25
CA ASP A 94 -4.32 -7.09 12.44
C ASP A 94 -5.02 -7.42 11.11
N ALA A 95 -4.32 -7.27 9.99
CA ALA A 95 -4.82 -7.64 8.66
C ALA A 95 -5.20 -9.13 8.54
N ASN A 96 -4.71 -9.98 9.44
CA ASN A 96 -5.09 -11.39 9.53
C ASN A 96 -6.40 -11.62 10.29
N GLU A 97 -6.90 -10.65 11.06
CA GLU A 97 -8.03 -10.78 12.00
C GLU A 97 -9.02 -9.61 11.88
N LEU A 98 -9.25 -9.13 10.67
CA LEU A 98 -10.18 -8.02 10.42
C LEU A 98 -11.61 -8.40 10.83
N SER A 99 -12.31 -7.48 11.52
CA SER A 99 -13.64 -7.69 12.10
C SER A 99 -14.79 -7.03 11.34
N PHE A 100 -14.58 -6.66 10.08
CA PHE A 100 -15.59 -6.00 9.24
C PHE A 100 -16.69 -6.95 8.76
N ASP A 101 -17.86 -6.37 8.45
CA ASP A 101 -18.92 -7.10 7.77
C ASP A 101 -18.48 -7.56 6.36
N GLN A 102 -18.98 -8.73 5.95
CA GLN A 102 -18.73 -9.24 4.61
C GLN A 102 -19.34 -8.32 3.54
N LYS A 103 -18.71 -8.26 2.36
CA LYS A 103 -19.16 -7.49 1.20
C LYS A 103 -19.41 -6.00 1.51
N ARG A 104 -18.54 -5.43 2.31
CA ARG A 104 -18.66 -4.05 2.77
C ARG A 104 -18.01 -3.06 1.83
N PHE A 105 -16.78 -3.33 1.38
CA PHE A 105 -15.95 -2.36 0.70
C PHE A 105 -16.12 -2.37 -0.83
N ALA A 106 -16.28 -1.18 -1.41
CA ALA A 106 -16.27 -0.97 -2.86
C ALA A 106 -14.86 -0.95 -3.44
N ALA A 107 -13.87 -0.63 -2.62
CA ALA A 107 -12.47 -0.75 -2.97
C ALA A 107 -11.60 -1.08 -1.75
N LEU A 108 -10.45 -1.70 -2.01
CA LEU A 108 -9.35 -1.86 -1.06
C LEU A 108 -8.11 -1.24 -1.68
N VAL A 109 -7.38 -0.46 -0.88
CA VAL A 109 -6.07 0.10 -1.21
C VAL A 109 -5.08 -0.37 -0.15
N SER A 110 -3.85 -0.72 -0.55
CA SER A 110 -2.77 -1.07 0.38
C SER A 110 -1.44 -0.64 -0.24
N ILE A 111 -0.78 0.33 0.41
CA ILE A 111 0.44 0.93 -0.11
C ILE A 111 1.59 0.68 0.85
N ASP A 112 2.67 0.10 0.35
CA ASP A 112 3.93 -0.16 1.07
C ASP A 112 3.75 -0.96 2.39
N SER A 113 2.72 -1.80 2.45
CA SER A 113 2.36 -2.56 3.66
C SER A 113 1.98 -4.01 3.41
N TYR A 114 1.39 -4.32 2.24
CA TYR A 114 0.81 -5.65 1.94
C TYR A 114 1.82 -6.81 2.05
N HIS A 115 3.09 -6.57 1.82
CA HIS A 115 4.16 -7.57 1.90
C HIS A 115 4.41 -8.08 3.32
N TYR A 116 4.07 -7.31 4.36
CA TYR A 116 4.25 -7.73 5.76
C TYR A 116 3.33 -8.88 6.19
N PHE A 117 2.12 -8.95 5.63
CA PHE A 117 1.10 -9.89 6.09
C PHE A 117 0.58 -10.85 5.01
N ALA A 118 0.72 -10.52 3.72
CA ALA A 118 0.07 -11.25 2.63
C ALA A 118 0.98 -12.25 1.89
N GLY A 119 2.15 -12.58 2.44
CA GLY A 119 3.12 -13.47 1.79
C GLY A 119 2.71 -14.94 1.66
N LYS A 120 1.55 -15.34 2.20
CA LYS A 120 1.03 -16.72 2.16
C LYS A 120 0.03 -16.90 1.02
N ILE A 121 0.11 -18.05 0.34
CA ILE A 121 -0.87 -18.46 -0.67
C ILE A 121 -2.28 -18.45 -0.05
N ASN A 122 -3.26 -17.98 -0.84
CA ASN A 122 -4.67 -17.85 -0.45
C ASN A 122 -4.96 -16.80 0.66
N PHE A 123 -3.98 -15.97 1.05
CA PHE A 123 -4.26 -14.86 1.97
C PHE A 123 -5.35 -13.93 1.39
N PHE A 124 -5.19 -13.52 0.15
CA PHE A 124 -6.16 -12.66 -0.53
C PHE A 124 -7.57 -13.27 -0.53
N GLU A 125 -7.69 -14.52 -0.94
CA GLU A 125 -8.98 -15.21 -1.02
C GLU A 125 -9.65 -15.39 0.34
N ASN A 126 -8.88 -15.76 1.36
CA ASN A 126 -9.42 -16.12 2.67
C ASN A 126 -9.60 -14.93 3.62
N LYS A 127 -8.76 -13.89 3.48
CA LYS A 127 -8.69 -12.79 4.45
C LYS A 127 -9.16 -11.44 3.90
N ILE A 128 -9.12 -11.23 2.59
CA ILE A 128 -9.47 -9.95 1.96
C ILE A 128 -10.76 -10.04 1.17
N LEU A 129 -10.86 -11.01 0.28
CA LEU A 129 -11.97 -11.15 -0.65
C LEU A 129 -13.37 -11.23 0.01
N PRO A 130 -13.55 -11.80 1.22
CA PRO A 130 -14.84 -11.81 1.90
C PRO A 130 -15.41 -10.41 2.18
N PHE A 131 -14.56 -9.42 2.43
CA PHE A 131 -14.98 -8.05 2.74
C PHE A 131 -15.32 -7.20 1.52
N LEU A 132 -14.98 -7.69 0.32
CA LEU A 132 -15.15 -6.96 -0.93
C LEU A 132 -16.54 -7.18 -1.54
N LYS A 133 -17.18 -6.09 -1.95
CA LYS A 133 -18.42 -6.12 -2.75
C LYS A 133 -18.17 -6.78 -4.11
N ASN A 134 -19.26 -7.19 -4.78
CA ASN A 134 -19.18 -7.48 -6.19
C ASN A 134 -18.85 -6.18 -6.95
N LYS A 135 -18.11 -6.28 -8.04
CA LYS A 135 -17.62 -5.16 -8.86
C LYS A 135 -16.69 -4.20 -8.10
N SER A 136 -16.11 -4.64 -6.98
CA SER A 136 -15.09 -3.86 -6.27
C SER A 136 -13.74 -3.93 -6.95
N VAL A 137 -12.87 -3.00 -6.55
CA VAL A 137 -11.50 -2.86 -7.08
C VAL A 137 -10.50 -2.96 -5.94
N VAL A 138 -9.37 -3.63 -6.20
CA VAL A 138 -8.22 -3.67 -5.28
C VAL A 138 -7.02 -3.05 -5.96
N LEU A 139 -6.39 -2.11 -5.27
CA LEU A 139 -5.15 -1.45 -5.69
C LEU A 139 -4.08 -1.69 -4.63
N ILE A 140 -2.97 -2.30 -5.03
CA ILE A 140 -1.85 -2.58 -4.12
C ILE A 140 -0.58 -2.03 -4.75
N GLY A 141 0.21 -1.30 -3.96
CA GLY A 141 1.55 -0.88 -4.31
C GLY A 141 2.53 -1.39 -3.26
N ILE A 142 3.44 -2.26 -3.63
CA ILE A 142 4.35 -2.95 -2.71
C ILE A 142 5.79 -2.89 -3.17
N PRO A 143 6.76 -2.84 -2.24
CA PRO A 143 8.14 -3.08 -2.59
C PRO A 143 8.32 -4.55 -3.00
N GLY A 144 9.24 -4.79 -3.90
CA GLY A 144 9.54 -6.14 -4.35
C GLY A 144 10.85 -6.25 -5.07
N MET A 145 11.13 -7.46 -5.55
CA MET A 145 12.29 -7.76 -6.39
C MET A 145 11.97 -7.58 -7.86
N LYS A 146 12.93 -7.08 -8.63
CA LYS A 146 12.88 -7.21 -10.09
C LYS A 146 12.83 -8.69 -10.49
N ASP A 147 12.04 -9.02 -11.51
CA ASP A 147 11.76 -10.42 -11.87
C ASP A 147 13.03 -11.23 -12.22
N GLU A 148 14.07 -10.58 -12.74
CA GLU A 148 15.36 -11.21 -13.05
C GLU A 148 16.12 -11.73 -11.82
N TYR A 149 15.76 -11.21 -10.61
CA TYR A 149 16.31 -11.64 -9.32
C TYR A 149 15.32 -12.46 -8.49
N SER A 150 14.26 -12.94 -9.12
CA SER A 150 13.20 -13.68 -8.42
C SER A 150 13.74 -14.83 -7.58
N GLY A 151 13.32 -14.90 -6.31
CA GLY A 151 13.73 -15.94 -5.38
C GLY A 151 15.11 -15.72 -4.72
N ARG A 152 15.79 -14.59 -4.97
CA ARG A 152 17.09 -14.27 -4.41
C ARG A 152 17.07 -13.13 -3.39
N SER A 153 15.90 -12.80 -2.84
CA SER A 153 15.77 -11.64 -1.94
C SER A 153 16.62 -11.76 -0.67
N GLU A 154 16.65 -12.94 -0.03
CA GLU A 154 17.48 -13.17 1.15
C GLU A 154 18.98 -13.03 0.85
N GLU A 155 19.43 -13.52 -0.32
CA GLU A 155 20.82 -13.39 -0.74
C GLU A 155 21.24 -11.94 -1.01
N LEU A 156 20.35 -11.16 -1.65
CA LEU A 156 20.69 -9.85 -2.21
C LEU A 156 20.33 -8.69 -1.29
N LEU A 157 19.36 -8.86 -0.39
CA LEU A 157 18.82 -7.77 0.43
C LEU A 157 19.08 -7.92 1.93
N SER A 158 19.64 -9.06 2.42
CA SER A 158 19.82 -9.29 3.86
C SER A 158 20.78 -8.31 4.53
N GLU A 159 21.72 -7.72 3.81
CA GLU A 159 22.58 -6.66 4.36
C GLU A 159 21.79 -5.39 4.72
N TRP A 160 20.71 -5.11 3.97
CA TRP A 160 19.84 -3.97 4.21
C TRP A 160 18.67 -4.32 5.14
N LEU A 161 17.97 -5.43 4.88
CA LEU A 161 16.70 -5.78 5.53
C LEU A 161 16.82 -6.86 6.61
N GLY A 162 17.99 -7.52 6.76
CA GLY A 162 18.11 -8.64 7.68
C GLY A 162 17.10 -9.74 7.37
N ASP A 163 16.41 -10.19 8.40
CA ASP A 163 15.40 -11.27 8.30
C ASP A 163 14.16 -10.89 7.48
N GLU A 164 13.90 -9.60 7.27
CA GLU A 164 12.73 -9.12 6.49
C GLU A 164 12.95 -9.26 4.97
N ALA A 165 14.16 -9.54 4.51
CA ALA A 165 14.47 -9.70 3.08
C ALA A 165 13.57 -10.71 2.37
N HIS A 166 13.12 -11.76 3.06
CA HIS A 166 12.23 -12.78 2.51
C HIS A 166 10.84 -12.25 2.10
N MET A 167 10.44 -11.06 2.60
CA MET A 167 9.16 -10.44 2.27
C MET A 167 9.15 -9.83 0.86
N PHE A 168 10.32 -9.50 0.31
CA PHE A 168 10.47 -8.92 -1.03
C PHE A 168 10.33 -9.99 -2.10
N LYS A 169 9.19 -10.03 -2.74
CA LYS A 169 8.87 -11.01 -3.79
C LYS A 169 8.77 -10.32 -5.15
N SER A 170 9.03 -11.07 -6.22
CA SER A 170 8.93 -10.56 -7.59
C SER A 170 7.48 -10.54 -8.09
N ILE A 171 7.25 -9.92 -9.27
CA ILE A 171 5.95 -9.91 -9.96
C ILE A 171 5.42 -11.33 -10.17
N SER A 172 6.27 -12.24 -10.63
CA SER A 172 5.89 -13.63 -10.88
C SER A 172 5.50 -14.36 -9.59
N GLN A 173 6.17 -14.07 -8.48
CA GLN A 173 5.83 -14.63 -7.17
C GLN A 173 4.52 -14.05 -6.63
N TRP A 174 4.30 -12.72 -6.73
CA TRP A 174 3.06 -12.10 -6.27
C TRP A 174 1.84 -12.57 -7.06
N LYS A 175 1.95 -12.73 -8.39
CA LYS A 175 0.89 -13.35 -9.20
C LYS A 175 0.48 -14.72 -8.68
N LYS A 176 1.46 -15.54 -8.28
CA LYS A 176 1.21 -16.87 -7.73
C LYS A 176 0.59 -16.83 -6.34
N ILE A 177 1.02 -15.89 -5.47
CA ILE A 177 0.54 -15.75 -4.10
C ILE A 177 -0.91 -15.26 -4.06
N ILE A 178 -1.25 -14.25 -4.85
CA ILE A 178 -2.62 -13.72 -4.95
C ILE A 178 -3.57 -14.80 -5.48
N GLY A 179 -3.08 -15.61 -6.42
CA GLY A 179 -3.82 -16.78 -6.91
C GLY A 179 -4.92 -16.43 -7.92
N ASN A 180 -5.79 -17.39 -8.16
CA ASN A 180 -6.90 -17.32 -9.11
C ASN A 180 -8.20 -17.75 -8.39
N SER A 181 -8.89 -16.82 -7.77
CA SER A 181 -10.24 -17.06 -7.26
C SER A 181 -11.27 -16.88 -8.37
N ASP A 182 -12.32 -17.68 -8.38
CA ASP A 182 -13.44 -17.55 -9.33
C ASP A 182 -14.14 -16.18 -9.25
N ARG A 183 -13.99 -15.46 -8.16
CA ARG A 183 -14.49 -14.08 -7.97
C ARG A 183 -13.61 -13.04 -8.64
N ILE A 184 -12.36 -13.35 -9.01
CA ILE A 184 -11.50 -12.41 -9.73
C ILE A 184 -11.92 -12.38 -11.21
N GLU A 185 -12.23 -11.19 -11.71
CA GLU A 185 -12.48 -10.94 -13.12
C GLU A 185 -11.17 -10.66 -13.87
N THR A 186 -10.35 -9.80 -13.29
CA THR A 186 -9.08 -9.36 -13.90
C THR A 186 -8.04 -9.14 -12.82
N ILE A 187 -6.81 -9.55 -13.11
CA ILE A 187 -5.61 -9.20 -12.34
C ILE A 187 -4.54 -8.63 -13.28
N LYS A 188 -3.96 -7.49 -12.90
CA LYS A 188 -2.78 -6.91 -13.55
C LYS A 188 -1.70 -6.70 -12.50
N VAL A 189 -0.48 -7.05 -12.84
CA VAL A 189 0.70 -6.86 -11.97
C VAL A 189 1.83 -6.33 -12.84
N TRP A 190 2.45 -5.21 -12.44
CA TRP A 190 3.49 -4.55 -13.22
C TRP A 190 4.55 -3.93 -12.33
N GLU A 191 5.74 -3.67 -12.88
CA GLU A 191 6.76 -2.83 -12.26
C GLU A 191 6.35 -1.37 -12.42
N MET A 192 6.42 -0.61 -11.32
CA MET A 192 5.99 0.79 -11.28
C MET A 192 7.11 1.75 -11.67
N ASP A 193 6.73 2.86 -12.28
CA ASP A 193 7.66 3.89 -12.77
C ASP A 193 8.07 4.89 -11.67
N CYS A 194 7.28 5.00 -10.58
CA CYS A 194 7.47 6.02 -9.53
C CYS A 194 8.64 5.73 -8.56
N PHE A 195 9.40 4.65 -8.76
CA PHE A 195 10.42 4.18 -7.82
C PHE A 195 11.40 5.27 -7.38
N ASN A 196 12.08 5.89 -8.34
CA ASN A 196 13.12 6.87 -8.03
C ASN A 196 12.57 8.12 -7.34
N ILE A 197 11.43 8.65 -7.78
CA ILE A 197 10.82 9.85 -7.17
C ILE A 197 10.35 9.58 -5.75
N ALA A 198 9.73 8.44 -5.49
CA ALA A 198 9.26 8.06 -4.16
C ALA A 198 10.42 7.91 -3.17
N TRP A 199 11.52 7.28 -3.58
CA TRP A 199 12.74 7.16 -2.76
C TRP A 199 13.43 8.50 -2.50
N ASN A 200 13.57 9.36 -3.53
CA ASN A 200 14.19 10.67 -3.39
C ASN A 200 13.42 11.57 -2.41
N GLU A 201 12.10 11.55 -2.45
CA GLU A 201 11.25 12.30 -1.52
C GLU A 201 11.35 11.73 -0.08
N TRP A 202 11.48 10.41 0.09
CA TRP A 202 11.78 9.80 1.38
C TRP A 202 13.11 10.30 1.94
N PHE A 203 14.17 10.28 1.15
CA PHE A 203 15.49 10.77 1.57
C PHE A 203 15.48 12.27 1.90
N ALA A 204 14.65 13.06 1.24
CA ALA A 204 14.50 14.49 1.53
C ALA A 204 13.88 14.79 2.90
N THR A 205 13.18 13.84 3.52
CA THR A 205 12.60 14.00 4.87
C THR A 205 13.67 14.07 5.96
N ASN A 206 14.88 13.56 5.71
CA ASN A 206 15.95 13.38 6.68
C ASN A 206 15.53 12.55 7.92
N HIS A 207 14.52 11.70 7.79
CA HIS A 207 14.15 10.74 8.83
C HIS A 207 15.33 9.78 9.12
N GLU A 208 15.46 9.28 10.33
CA GLU A 208 16.58 8.40 10.71
C GLU A 208 16.63 7.13 9.85
N TYR A 209 15.48 6.49 9.57
CA TYR A 209 15.40 5.34 8.67
C TYR A 209 15.73 5.70 7.22
N ALA A 210 15.29 6.87 6.74
CA ALA A 210 15.66 7.35 5.41
C ALA A 210 17.18 7.49 5.25
N ASN A 211 17.87 7.99 6.30
CA ASN A 211 19.32 8.09 6.32
C ASN A 211 19.99 6.69 6.39
N GLY A 212 19.35 5.72 7.02
CA GLY A 212 19.74 4.31 7.00
C GLY A 212 19.67 3.72 5.61
N ASP A 213 18.51 3.81 4.97
CA ASP A 213 18.23 3.29 3.63
C ASP A 213 19.14 3.89 2.57
N LYS A 214 19.42 5.18 2.67
CA LYS A 214 20.28 5.91 1.72
C LYS A 214 21.67 5.28 1.54
N LYS A 215 22.19 4.61 2.57
CA LYS A 215 23.49 3.94 2.51
C LYS A 215 23.47 2.74 1.55
N TYR A 216 22.33 2.10 1.43
CA TYR A 216 22.14 0.90 0.61
C TYR A 216 21.54 1.20 -0.77
N PHE A 217 21.11 2.44 -1.02
CA PHE A 217 20.27 2.76 -2.17
C PHE A 217 20.93 2.42 -3.50
N GLU A 218 22.14 2.92 -3.77
CA GLU A 218 22.81 2.70 -5.06
C GLU A 218 23.38 1.29 -5.21
N ALA A 219 23.80 0.64 -4.11
CA ALA A 219 24.45 -0.65 -4.14
C ALA A 219 23.48 -1.84 -4.08
N ILE A 220 22.34 -1.69 -3.40
CA ILE A 220 21.42 -2.80 -3.10
C ILE A 220 20.00 -2.47 -3.55
N ILE A 221 19.41 -1.37 -3.07
CA ILE A 221 17.99 -1.11 -3.27
C ILE A 221 17.68 -0.93 -4.76
N LYS A 222 18.27 0.05 -5.39
CA LYS A 222 18.00 0.43 -6.79
C LYS A 222 18.36 -0.66 -7.82
N PRO A 223 19.47 -1.41 -7.69
CA PRO A 223 19.79 -2.49 -8.62
C PRO A 223 18.79 -3.65 -8.57
N TYR A 224 18.37 -4.07 -7.37
CA TYR A 224 17.67 -5.34 -7.17
C TYR A 224 16.17 -5.20 -6.93
N THR A 225 15.70 -4.03 -6.47
CA THR A 225 14.31 -3.84 -6.07
C THR A 225 13.53 -2.93 -7.03
N CYS A 226 12.22 -3.00 -6.93
CA CYS A 226 11.25 -2.16 -7.63
C CYS A 226 10.01 -1.95 -6.76
N PHE A 227 9.11 -1.05 -7.15
CA PHE A 227 7.73 -1.13 -6.69
C PHE A 227 6.92 -1.95 -7.68
N ILE A 228 5.99 -2.73 -7.13
CA ILE A 228 5.08 -3.59 -7.88
C ILE A 228 3.67 -3.06 -7.67
N GLY A 229 3.03 -2.65 -8.75
CA GLY A 229 1.62 -2.30 -8.78
C GLY A 229 0.76 -3.55 -9.04
N VAL A 230 -0.34 -3.66 -8.30
CA VAL A 230 -1.35 -4.71 -8.49
C VAL A 230 -2.72 -4.05 -8.61
N TYR A 231 -3.45 -4.44 -9.66
CA TYR A 231 -4.86 -4.13 -9.87
C TYR A 231 -5.64 -5.43 -9.93
N ILE A 232 -6.73 -5.53 -9.16
CA ILE A 232 -7.67 -6.66 -9.20
C ILE A 232 -9.09 -6.11 -9.33
N ALA A 233 -9.82 -6.58 -10.35
CA ALA A 233 -11.27 -6.38 -10.47
C ALA A 233 -12.00 -7.62 -9.96
N ILE A 234 -13.03 -7.40 -9.14
CA ILE A 234 -13.90 -8.45 -8.58
C ILE A 234 -15.18 -8.52 -9.39
N LYS A 235 -15.67 -9.76 -9.68
CA LYS A 235 -16.94 -10.00 -10.39
C LYS A 235 -18.17 -9.50 -9.62
#